data_372c3898fd2849c324693ed95957ab50
#
_entry.id   372c3898fd2849c324693ed95957ab50
#
_cell.length_a   1.000
_cell.length_b   1.000
_cell.length_c   1.000
_cell.angle_alpha   90.00
_cell.angle_beta   90.00
_cell.angle_gamma   90.00
#
_symmetry.space_group_name_H-M   'P 1'
#
loop_
_entity.id
_entity.type
_entity.pdbx_description
1 polymer ?
#
loop_
_entity_poly.entity_id
_entity_poly.type
_entity_poly.pdbx_seq_one_letter_code
_entity_poly.pdbx_strand_id
1 'polypeptide(L)'
;MTETGPSRTEEFHAPPLRRLRYFHGQMLGARDFQREQEYYREKLRLRMRCLLGYGVVCGLHVEPVPRDEDDCPPDDPAEESARPEQTAEEGGTEPERTRRRAKVRITPGLAVDCEGNEVVVRGGCEIDLWKALPPHERDTDTVWIGVEYAERPVEPTRAVYNDACADTSDCEFGWTEECWTVRVTGCEPPVDERCDTCCEPCEHTVLWLARIDCVDWYEPVRRNHIHMNVRRPFGRHLPTVITGINWIHGHTYTIDEAKNLLGTLDEDGGLVVRFSADVRSDTLRPGVVELQVIEGGSGRNASTWYMGGTFADPDLESEECDEFTQEFRYRQTTRETLQDGDRVLITVRAAFLLDRCCRPVDGTHVGGRVPLIRTGSTLSAEHGGDDCCDLPPSGIGPWTSGTGAGGDVFESWFFVKER
;
A
#
# COMPACT_ATOMS: atom_id res chain seq x y z
N MET A 1 -33.64 -26.22 -16.35
CA MET A 1 -34.00 -24.82 -16.64
C MET A 1 -32.96 -23.97 -15.95
N THR A 2 -31.95 -23.60 -16.68
CA THR A 2 -30.84 -22.77 -16.19
C THR A 2 -31.25 -21.32 -16.37
N GLU A 3 -31.54 -20.64 -15.25
CA GLU A 3 -31.72 -19.20 -15.25
C GLU A 3 -30.33 -18.54 -15.53
N THR A 4 -30.17 -18.05 -16.75
CA THR A 4 -29.12 -17.12 -17.09
C THR A 4 -29.43 -15.82 -16.36
N GLY A 5 -28.64 -15.50 -15.33
CA GLY A 5 -28.65 -14.20 -14.70
C GLY A 5 -28.44 -13.08 -15.73
N PRO A 6 -28.89 -11.84 -15.45
CA PRO A 6 -28.79 -10.75 -16.38
C PRO A 6 -27.33 -10.51 -16.75
N SER A 7 -27.02 -10.59 -18.05
CA SER A 7 -25.72 -10.15 -18.56
C SER A 7 -25.53 -8.68 -18.20
N ARG A 8 -24.62 -8.38 -17.30
CA ARG A 8 -24.12 -7.06 -17.07
C ARG A 8 -23.60 -6.56 -18.43
N THR A 9 -24.36 -5.72 -19.10
CA THR A 9 -23.85 -5.00 -20.27
C THR A 9 -22.78 -4.07 -19.74
N GLU A 10 -21.53 -4.47 -19.93
CA GLU A 10 -20.36 -3.62 -19.65
C GLU A 10 -20.43 -2.41 -20.57
N GLU A 11 -21.05 -1.34 -20.12
CA GLU A 11 -20.97 -0.05 -20.80
C GLU A 11 -19.59 0.54 -20.55
N PHE A 12 -18.83 0.74 -21.62
CA PHE A 12 -17.57 1.47 -21.55
C PHE A 12 -17.85 2.95 -21.28
N HIS A 13 -17.54 3.40 -20.06
CA HIS A 13 -17.75 4.79 -19.62
C HIS A 13 -16.67 5.72 -20.17
N ALA A 14 -16.72 5.98 -21.47
CA ALA A 14 -15.93 7.05 -22.09
C ALA A 14 -16.83 8.24 -22.43
N PRO A 15 -16.41 9.47 -22.13
CA PRO A 15 -17.15 10.65 -22.55
C PRO A 15 -17.20 10.72 -24.08
N PRO A 16 -18.28 11.29 -24.67
CA PRO A 16 -18.36 11.43 -26.11
C PRO A 16 -17.29 12.40 -26.60
N LEU A 17 -16.26 11.90 -27.28
CA LEU A 17 -15.16 12.68 -27.80
C LEU A 17 -15.60 13.51 -29.01
N ARG A 18 -16.22 14.65 -28.79
CA ARG A 18 -16.65 15.58 -29.84
C ARG A 18 -15.68 16.75 -29.92
N ARG A 19 -15.04 16.93 -31.08
CA ARG A 19 -14.15 18.05 -31.37
C ARG A 19 -14.87 19.13 -32.14
N LEU A 20 -14.65 20.40 -31.78
CA LEU A 20 -15.14 21.53 -32.52
C LEU A 20 -14.55 21.54 -33.94
N ARG A 21 -15.37 21.85 -34.95
CA ARG A 21 -14.94 22.00 -36.34
C ARG A 21 -15.11 23.44 -36.76
N TYR A 22 -14.00 24.09 -37.02
CA TYR A 22 -14.02 25.48 -37.47
C TYR A 22 -14.35 25.60 -38.97
N PHE A 23 -15.11 26.61 -39.32
CA PHE A 23 -15.37 26.97 -40.71
C PHE A 23 -15.41 28.48 -40.87
N HIS A 24 -15.19 28.95 -42.11
CA HIS A 24 -15.16 30.39 -42.39
C HIS A 24 -16.51 31.06 -42.08
N GLY A 25 -16.49 32.17 -41.35
CA GLY A 25 -17.70 32.89 -40.94
C GLY A 25 -18.39 32.34 -39.68
N GLN A 26 -17.81 31.34 -39.01
CA GLN A 26 -18.34 30.86 -37.73
C GLN A 26 -18.10 31.91 -36.63
N MET A 27 -19.12 32.22 -35.86
CA MET A 27 -19.00 32.97 -34.60
C MET A 27 -18.60 32.02 -33.51
N LEU A 28 -17.57 32.37 -32.74
CA LEU A 28 -17.06 31.61 -31.60
C LEU A 28 -17.41 32.34 -30.30
N GLY A 29 -18.01 31.61 -29.36
CA GLY A 29 -18.31 32.08 -28.03
C GLY A 29 -17.44 31.38 -26.98
N ALA A 30 -17.47 31.83 -25.72
CA ALA A 30 -16.73 31.24 -24.62
C ALA A 30 -16.96 29.72 -24.49
N ARG A 31 -18.20 29.27 -24.71
CA ARG A 31 -18.55 27.82 -24.67
C ARG A 31 -17.83 27.00 -25.72
N ASP A 32 -17.50 27.55 -26.86
CA ASP A 32 -16.80 26.83 -27.93
C ASP A 32 -15.35 26.58 -27.55
N PHE A 33 -14.70 27.56 -26.96
CA PHE A 33 -13.33 27.42 -26.41
C PHE A 33 -13.28 26.47 -25.22
N GLN A 34 -14.26 26.57 -24.30
CA GLN A 34 -14.34 25.63 -23.15
C GLN A 34 -14.52 24.19 -23.61
N ARG A 35 -15.39 23.92 -24.60
CA ARG A 35 -15.58 22.59 -25.18
C ARG A 35 -14.33 22.06 -25.87
N GLU A 36 -13.56 22.93 -26.50
CA GLU A 36 -12.29 22.51 -27.11
C GLU A 36 -11.26 22.11 -26.06
N GLN A 37 -11.11 22.91 -24.99
CA GLN A 37 -10.24 22.58 -23.87
C GLN A 37 -10.66 21.27 -23.18
N GLU A 38 -11.96 21.12 -22.90
CA GLU A 38 -12.54 19.92 -22.32
C GLU A 38 -12.26 18.68 -23.17
N TYR A 39 -12.41 18.77 -24.50
CA TYR A 39 -12.09 17.67 -25.41
C TYR A 39 -10.64 17.17 -25.27
N TYR A 40 -9.67 18.07 -25.19
CA TYR A 40 -8.27 17.68 -25.06
C TYR A 40 -7.98 17.14 -23.66
N ARG A 41 -8.55 17.74 -22.63
CA ARG A 41 -8.42 17.27 -21.24
C ARG A 41 -8.97 15.86 -21.07
N GLU A 42 -10.20 15.63 -21.48
CA GLU A 42 -10.84 14.31 -21.42
C GLU A 42 -10.08 13.25 -22.24
N LYS A 43 -9.53 13.64 -23.37
CA LYS A 43 -8.73 12.74 -24.18
C LYS A 43 -7.39 12.37 -23.55
N LEU A 44 -6.75 13.29 -22.84
CA LEU A 44 -5.55 13.03 -22.05
C LEU A 44 -5.88 12.12 -20.87
N ARG A 45 -6.91 12.44 -20.09
CA ARG A 45 -7.40 11.62 -18.98
C ARG A 45 -7.70 10.18 -19.41
N LEU A 46 -8.43 10.03 -20.53
CA LEU A 46 -8.73 8.72 -21.09
C LEU A 46 -7.46 7.91 -21.40
N ARG A 47 -6.44 8.56 -21.99
CA ARG A 47 -5.17 7.91 -22.30
C ARG A 47 -4.42 7.52 -21.04
N MET A 48 -4.35 8.41 -20.05
CA MET A 48 -3.71 8.11 -18.77
C MET A 48 -4.39 6.91 -18.11
N ARG A 49 -5.70 6.99 -17.88
CA ARG A 49 -6.49 5.95 -17.21
C ARG A 49 -6.42 4.59 -17.93
N CYS A 50 -6.63 4.57 -19.26
CA CYS A 50 -6.80 3.31 -19.99
C CYS A 50 -5.50 2.71 -20.53
N LEU A 51 -4.48 3.51 -20.83
CA LEU A 51 -3.24 3.00 -21.41
C LEU A 51 -2.10 2.89 -20.40
N LEU A 52 -1.98 3.86 -19.51
CA LEU A 52 -0.84 3.96 -18.59
C LEU A 52 -1.20 3.53 -17.15
N GLY A 53 -2.44 3.77 -16.72
CA GLY A 53 -2.90 3.48 -15.38
C GLY A 53 -2.78 4.67 -14.43
N TYR A 54 -2.82 4.42 -13.13
CA TYR A 54 -2.80 5.43 -12.09
C TYR A 54 -1.93 4.98 -10.91
N GLY A 55 -1.62 5.93 -10.02
CA GLY A 55 -0.80 5.72 -8.85
C GLY A 55 0.32 6.73 -8.70
N VAL A 56 1.23 6.50 -7.77
CA VAL A 56 2.38 7.36 -7.50
C VAL A 56 3.50 7.09 -8.49
N VAL A 57 3.86 8.11 -9.27
CA VAL A 57 4.95 8.03 -10.27
C VAL A 57 6.32 8.20 -9.61
N CYS A 58 6.48 9.23 -8.76
CA CYS A 58 7.72 9.48 -8.04
C CYS A 58 7.50 10.41 -6.84
N GLY A 59 8.42 10.38 -5.88
CA GLY A 59 8.36 11.23 -4.70
C GLY A 59 7.14 10.93 -3.81
N LEU A 60 6.52 11.97 -3.26
CA LEU A 60 5.35 11.89 -2.37
C LEU A 60 5.58 10.99 -1.15
N HIS A 61 6.81 10.95 -0.63
CA HIS A 61 7.11 10.22 0.60
C HIS A 61 6.52 10.96 1.79
N VAL A 62 5.97 10.20 2.73
CA VAL A 62 5.55 10.74 4.02
C VAL A 62 6.68 10.53 5.02
N GLU A 63 7.15 11.61 5.62
CA GLU A 63 8.29 11.62 6.52
C GLU A 63 7.93 12.31 7.83
N PRO A 64 8.53 11.93 8.97
CA PRO A 64 8.38 12.69 10.20
C PRO A 64 8.97 14.09 10.02
N VAL A 65 8.34 15.09 10.62
CA VAL A 65 8.92 16.44 10.68
C VAL A 65 10.11 16.40 11.64
N PRO A 66 11.30 16.88 11.21
CA PRO A 66 12.46 16.98 12.10
C PRO A 66 12.10 17.77 13.38
N ARG A 67 12.67 17.38 14.52
CA ARG A 67 12.54 18.18 15.74
C ARG A 67 13.22 19.52 15.49
N ASP A 68 12.58 20.61 15.90
CA ASP A 68 13.25 21.90 16.00
C ASP A 68 14.40 21.77 17.00
N GLU A 69 15.57 22.33 16.71
CA GLU A 69 16.75 22.26 17.59
C GLU A 69 16.48 22.84 19.00
N ASP A 70 15.44 23.65 19.13
CA ASP A 70 14.97 24.22 20.41
C ASP A 70 14.20 23.20 21.30
N ASP A 71 13.86 22.01 20.80
CA ASP A 71 13.13 20.96 21.51
C ASP A 71 14.07 19.90 22.16
N CYS A 72 15.39 20.09 22.12
CA CYS A 72 16.31 19.22 22.87
C CYS A 72 16.16 19.48 24.36
N PRO A 73 15.85 18.45 25.17
CA PRO A 73 15.97 18.57 26.62
C PRO A 73 17.45 18.90 26.93
N PRO A 74 17.73 19.75 27.93
CA PRO A 74 19.12 20.03 28.29
C PRO A 74 19.83 18.74 28.69
N ASP A 75 20.96 18.46 28.03
CA ASP A 75 21.75 17.23 28.20
C ASP A 75 22.41 17.07 29.58
N ASP A 76 22.22 18.03 30.49
CA ASP A 76 22.88 17.99 31.80
C ASP A 76 21.94 18.35 32.97
N PRO A 77 21.65 17.41 33.88
CA PRO A 77 20.83 17.68 35.09
C PRO A 77 21.53 18.65 36.07
N ALA A 78 22.76 19.09 35.82
CA ALA A 78 23.49 20.04 36.64
C ALA A 78 23.18 21.51 36.32
N GLU A 79 22.58 21.84 35.18
CA GLU A 79 22.22 23.21 34.82
C GLU A 79 20.88 23.70 35.38
N GLU A 80 20.04 22.79 35.86
CA GLU A 80 18.72 23.13 36.43
C GLU A 80 18.81 23.90 37.75
N SER A 81 19.95 23.84 38.41
CA SER A 81 20.16 24.53 39.73
C SER A 81 20.68 25.97 39.60
N ALA A 82 20.93 26.50 38.44
CA ALA A 82 21.57 27.84 38.22
C ALA A 82 20.63 28.89 37.59
N ARG A 83 19.33 28.61 37.38
CA ARG A 83 18.38 29.62 36.90
C ARG A 83 17.87 30.47 38.05
N PRO A 84 18.06 31.82 38.05
CA PRO A 84 17.43 32.71 39.01
C PRO A 84 15.91 32.70 38.83
N GLU A 85 15.18 32.62 39.93
CA GLU A 85 13.73 32.79 39.99
C GLU A 85 13.34 34.11 39.27
N GLN A 86 12.84 33.98 38.04
CA GLN A 86 12.16 35.08 37.39
C GLN A 86 10.72 35.09 37.81
N THR A 87 10.32 36.14 38.47
CA THR A 87 8.98 36.51 38.85
C THR A 87 8.01 36.38 37.69
N ALA A 88 6.93 35.63 37.90
CA ALA A 88 5.86 35.40 36.94
C ALA A 88 5.23 36.72 36.48
N GLU A 89 5.41 37.07 35.21
CA GLU A 89 4.49 37.91 34.48
C GLU A 89 3.50 37.01 33.74
N GLU A 90 2.22 37.25 34.01
CA GLU A 90 1.08 36.52 33.44
C GLU A 90 0.96 36.79 31.95
N GLY A 91 1.64 36.01 31.15
CA GLY A 91 1.42 35.82 29.72
C GLY A 91 1.20 34.34 29.47
N GLY A 92 -0.09 33.93 29.35
CA GLY A 92 -0.49 32.53 29.26
C GLY A 92 0.17 31.77 28.13
N THR A 93 1.30 31.18 28.42
CA THR A 93 1.88 30.07 27.63
C THR A 93 1.19 28.81 28.13
N GLU A 94 0.45 28.13 27.25
CA GLU A 94 -0.08 26.80 27.56
C GLU A 94 1.06 25.91 28.05
N PRO A 95 0.87 25.11 29.10
CA PRO A 95 1.90 24.23 29.62
C PRO A 95 2.37 23.31 28.50
N GLU A 96 3.66 23.06 28.40
CA GLU A 96 4.38 22.36 27.33
C GLU A 96 3.80 20.99 26.95
N ARG A 97 3.05 20.36 27.86
CA ARG A 97 2.29 19.11 27.65
C ARG A 97 0.99 19.25 26.84
N THR A 98 0.55 20.45 26.50
CA THR A 98 -0.68 20.70 25.73
C THR A 98 -0.44 20.98 24.25
N ARG A 99 0.80 21.13 23.81
CA ARG A 99 1.12 21.38 22.40
C ARG A 99 1.13 20.06 21.64
N ARG A 100 0.20 19.92 20.69
CA ARG A 100 0.14 18.75 19.80
C ARG A 100 1.31 18.77 18.84
N ARG A 101 2.02 17.64 18.74
CA ARG A 101 3.27 17.48 17.98
C ARG A 101 3.19 16.48 16.83
N ALA A 102 2.06 15.77 16.70
CA ALA A 102 1.87 14.78 15.64
C ALA A 102 1.79 15.47 14.27
N LYS A 103 2.94 15.63 13.62
CA LYS A 103 3.11 16.25 12.30
C LYS A 103 3.91 15.35 11.40
N VAL A 104 3.59 15.40 10.11
CA VAL A 104 4.36 14.73 9.05
C VAL A 104 4.56 15.68 7.89
N ARG A 105 5.48 15.32 7.00
CA ARG A 105 5.78 16.06 5.78
C ARG A 105 5.61 15.17 4.57
N ILE A 106 4.90 15.65 3.54
CA ILE A 106 4.88 15.04 2.22
C ILE A 106 5.99 15.66 1.39
N THR A 107 6.86 14.83 0.79
CA THR A 107 7.91 15.31 -0.11
C THR A 107 7.35 15.67 -1.49
N PRO A 108 8.07 16.50 -2.28
CA PRO A 108 7.70 16.76 -3.66
C PRO A 108 7.58 15.48 -4.48
N GLY A 109 6.67 15.48 -5.47
CA GLY A 109 6.46 14.34 -6.32
C GLY A 109 5.30 14.47 -7.29
N LEU A 110 5.05 13.39 -8.01
CA LEU A 110 4.03 13.27 -9.04
C LEU A 110 3.22 11.98 -8.84
N ALA A 111 1.92 12.11 -8.99
CA ALA A 111 1.01 10.97 -9.09
C ALA A 111 -0.06 11.24 -10.14
N VAL A 112 -0.77 10.19 -10.54
CA VAL A 112 -1.94 10.26 -11.42
C VAL A 112 -3.09 9.57 -10.70
N ASP A 113 -4.23 10.22 -10.61
CA ASP A 113 -5.42 9.62 -10.01
C ASP A 113 -6.13 8.65 -10.95
N CYS A 114 -7.13 7.93 -10.47
CA CYS A 114 -7.86 6.94 -11.24
C CYS A 114 -8.76 7.53 -12.34
N GLU A 115 -8.99 8.82 -12.34
CA GLU A 115 -9.64 9.54 -13.44
C GLU A 115 -8.65 9.98 -14.53
N GLY A 116 -7.34 9.93 -14.24
CA GLY A 116 -6.26 10.34 -15.13
C GLY A 116 -5.83 11.80 -14.94
N ASN A 117 -6.16 12.42 -13.79
CA ASN A 117 -5.65 13.73 -13.43
C ASN A 117 -4.26 13.62 -12.83
N GLU A 118 -3.41 14.58 -13.14
CA GLU A 118 -2.04 14.67 -12.63
C GLU A 118 -2.00 15.44 -11.31
N VAL A 119 -1.50 14.79 -10.25
CA VAL A 119 -1.31 15.40 -8.93
C VAL A 119 0.16 15.78 -8.78
N VAL A 120 0.48 17.08 -8.89
CA VAL A 120 1.84 17.60 -8.88
C VAL A 120 2.12 18.35 -7.59
N VAL A 121 2.91 17.75 -6.70
CA VAL A 121 3.38 18.39 -5.47
C VAL A 121 4.76 18.97 -5.70
N ARG A 122 4.84 20.29 -5.91
CA ARG A 122 6.10 20.98 -6.27
C ARG A 122 7.01 21.25 -5.08
N GLY A 123 6.44 21.49 -3.91
CA GLY A 123 7.14 21.76 -2.67
C GLY A 123 6.71 20.84 -1.55
N GLY A 124 7.58 20.57 -0.57
CA GLY A 124 7.19 19.77 0.60
C GLY A 124 6.08 20.46 1.40
N CYS A 125 5.11 19.68 1.88
CA CYS A 125 3.99 20.17 2.67
C CYS A 125 4.01 19.53 4.06
N GLU A 126 4.01 20.34 5.10
CA GLU A 126 3.84 19.87 6.48
C GLU A 126 2.36 19.79 6.85
N ILE A 127 1.99 18.69 7.47
CA ILE A 127 0.61 18.38 7.84
C ILE A 127 0.56 18.20 9.35
N ASP A 128 -0.24 19.01 10.02
CA ASP A 128 -0.64 18.81 11.41
C ASP A 128 -1.81 17.81 11.41
N LEU A 129 -1.53 16.57 11.82
CA LEU A 129 -2.50 15.47 11.73
C LEU A 129 -3.77 15.75 12.52
N TRP A 130 -3.64 16.36 13.69
CA TRP A 130 -4.82 16.69 14.51
C TRP A 130 -5.74 17.71 13.83
N LYS A 131 -5.17 18.71 13.15
CA LYS A 131 -5.97 19.72 12.46
C LYS A 131 -6.58 19.21 11.17
N ALA A 132 -5.85 18.34 10.48
CA ALA A 132 -6.29 17.77 9.20
C ALA A 132 -7.36 16.69 9.39
N LEU A 133 -7.33 15.95 10.52
CA LEU A 133 -8.27 14.89 10.80
C LEU A 133 -9.65 15.46 11.19
N PRO A 134 -10.75 14.93 10.62
CA PRO A 134 -12.10 15.30 11.02
C PRO A 134 -12.33 15.11 12.54
N PRO A 135 -13.02 16.05 13.21
CA PRO A 135 -13.18 15.99 14.68
C PRO A 135 -13.78 14.69 15.21
N HIS A 136 -14.66 14.04 14.45
CA HIS A 136 -15.32 12.79 14.84
C HIS A 136 -14.45 11.55 14.64
N GLU A 137 -13.30 11.67 13.96
CA GLU A 137 -12.35 10.60 13.73
C GLU A 137 -11.10 10.69 14.62
N ARG A 138 -11.05 11.65 15.56
CA ARG A 138 -9.86 11.90 16.40
C ARG A 138 -9.65 10.91 17.54
N ASP A 139 -10.60 10.00 17.75
CA ASP A 139 -10.48 8.91 18.73
C ASP A 139 -9.89 7.65 18.08
N THR A 140 -8.69 7.83 17.48
CA THR A 140 -7.97 6.75 16.79
C THR A 140 -6.47 6.89 17.06
N ASP A 141 -5.77 5.78 17.01
CA ASP A 141 -4.31 5.66 17.03
C ASP A 141 -3.72 5.37 15.64
N THR A 142 -4.60 5.22 14.65
CA THR A 142 -4.20 4.92 13.27
C THR A 142 -4.79 5.96 12.31
N VAL A 143 -3.94 6.52 11.44
CA VAL A 143 -4.31 7.60 10.52
C VAL A 143 -3.79 7.30 9.12
N TRP A 144 -4.65 7.48 8.10
CA TRP A 144 -4.27 7.40 6.69
C TRP A 144 -4.12 8.79 6.10
N ILE A 145 -3.10 8.96 5.26
CA ILE A 145 -2.79 10.21 4.57
C ILE A 145 -2.79 9.94 3.08
N GLY A 146 -3.49 10.79 2.34
CA GLY A 146 -3.54 10.76 0.89
C GLY A 146 -3.55 12.16 0.27
N VAL A 147 -3.44 12.20 -1.04
CA VAL A 147 -3.55 13.39 -1.85
C VAL A 147 -4.65 13.21 -2.88
N GLU A 148 -5.31 14.30 -3.21
CA GLU A 148 -6.40 14.35 -4.19
C GLU A 148 -6.20 15.53 -5.12
N TYR A 149 -6.48 15.33 -6.41
CA TYR A 149 -6.51 16.39 -7.41
C TYR A 149 -7.60 17.41 -7.07
N ALA A 150 -7.31 18.67 -7.29
CA ALA A 150 -8.24 19.75 -7.13
C ALA A 150 -8.01 20.86 -8.16
N GLU A 151 -9.05 21.60 -8.46
CA GLU A 151 -8.98 22.80 -9.28
C GLU A 151 -9.49 24.00 -8.48
N ARG A 152 -8.85 25.13 -8.63
CA ARG A 152 -9.33 26.39 -8.06
C ARG A 152 -9.37 27.49 -9.08
N PRO A 153 -10.44 28.29 -9.13
CA PRO A 153 -10.47 29.50 -9.93
C PRO A 153 -9.56 30.57 -9.31
N VAL A 154 -8.74 31.20 -10.15
CA VAL A 154 -7.78 32.24 -9.74
C VAL A 154 -7.87 33.45 -10.67
N GLU A 155 -7.23 34.55 -10.28
CA GLU A 155 -7.19 35.81 -11.02
C GLU A 155 -8.58 36.41 -11.34
N PRO A 156 -9.26 36.97 -10.34
CA PRO A 156 -10.55 37.60 -10.56
C PRO A 156 -10.41 38.72 -11.60
N THR A 157 -11.13 38.62 -12.71
CA THR A 157 -11.09 39.53 -13.84
C THR A 157 -12.45 40.17 -13.99
N ARG A 158 -12.50 41.50 -14.19
CA ARG A 158 -13.76 42.23 -14.38
C ARG A 158 -14.32 41.93 -15.74
N ALA A 159 -15.57 41.47 -15.81
CA ALA A 159 -16.29 41.32 -17.06
C ALA A 159 -16.57 42.72 -17.68
N VAL A 160 -16.20 42.89 -18.94
CA VAL A 160 -16.34 44.18 -19.65
C VAL A 160 -17.79 44.48 -20.04
N TYR A 161 -18.62 43.45 -20.18
CA TYR A 161 -20.02 43.53 -20.53
C TYR A 161 -20.85 42.84 -19.47
N ASN A 162 -21.45 43.63 -18.59
CA ASN A 162 -22.56 43.20 -17.76
C ASN A 162 -23.82 43.94 -18.18
N ASP A 163 -24.90 43.21 -18.38
CA ASP A 163 -26.21 43.79 -18.57
C ASP A 163 -26.60 44.56 -17.30
N ALA A 164 -26.90 45.82 -17.47
CA ALA A 164 -26.88 46.90 -16.47
C ALA A 164 -27.99 46.82 -15.40
N CYS A 165 -28.25 45.68 -14.81
CA CYS A 165 -29.29 45.55 -13.79
C CYS A 165 -28.95 44.73 -12.53
N ALA A 166 -27.70 44.31 -12.30
CA ALA A 166 -27.33 43.59 -11.09
C ALA A 166 -26.27 44.37 -10.33
N ASP A 167 -26.60 44.77 -9.12
CA ASP A 167 -25.86 45.58 -8.18
C ASP A 167 -24.77 44.74 -7.41
N THR A 168 -24.15 43.81 -8.10
CA THR A 168 -23.09 42.98 -7.56
C THR A 168 -21.83 43.07 -8.40
N SER A 169 -20.71 43.23 -7.75
CA SER A 169 -19.37 43.29 -8.32
C SER A 169 -19.06 41.98 -9.06
N ASP A 170 -19.44 41.86 -10.31
CA ASP A 170 -19.27 40.66 -11.12
C ASP A 170 -17.81 40.55 -11.57
N CYS A 171 -17.01 39.98 -10.70
CA CYS A 171 -15.68 39.46 -11.05
C CYS A 171 -15.83 38.00 -11.43
N GLU A 172 -15.53 37.67 -12.66
CA GLU A 172 -15.35 36.31 -13.12
C GLU A 172 -13.88 35.94 -12.95
N PHE A 173 -13.60 34.65 -12.75
CA PHE A 173 -12.20 34.19 -12.68
C PHE A 173 -11.67 33.95 -14.08
N GLY A 174 -10.50 34.52 -14.39
CA GLY A 174 -9.86 34.40 -15.70
C GLY A 174 -9.13 33.09 -15.91
N TRP A 175 -8.72 32.42 -14.82
CA TRP A 175 -7.90 31.22 -14.86
C TRP A 175 -8.42 30.14 -13.89
N THR A 176 -8.20 28.89 -14.26
CA THR A 176 -8.31 27.74 -13.36
C THR A 176 -6.91 27.19 -13.09
N GLU A 177 -6.50 27.14 -11.85
CA GLU A 177 -5.22 26.55 -11.43
C GLU A 177 -5.47 25.12 -10.96
N GLU A 178 -4.73 24.17 -11.56
CA GLU A 178 -4.67 22.80 -11.07
C GLU A 178 -3.83 22.75 -9.79
N CYS A 179 -4.39 22.17 -8.78
CA CYS A 179 -3.78 22.04 -7.47
C CYS A 179 -4.09 20.67 -6.86
N TRP A 180 -3.75 20.50 -5.61
CA TRP A 180 -4.01 19.27 -4.87
C TRP A 180 -4.42 19.59 -3.45
N THR A 181 -5.10 18.66 -2.82
CA THR A 181 -5.50 18.72 -1.42
C THR A 181 -5.00 17.50 -0.68
N VAL A 182 -4.78 17.65 0.64
CA VAL A 182 -4.45 16.54 1.53
C VAL A 182 -5.74 15.96 2.08
N ARG A 183 -5.83 14.64 2.06
CA ARG A 183 -6.86 13.88 2.75
C ARG A 183 -6.25 13.14 3.92
N VAL A 184 -6.87 13.31 5.09
CA VAL A 184 -6.48 12.61 6.32
C VAL A 184 -7.74 11.99 6.91
N THR A 185 -7.68 10.71 7.23
CA THR A 185 -8.81 9.98 7.85
C THR A 185 -8.30 8.99 8.90
N GLY A 186 -9.11 8.75 9.93
CA GLY A 186 -8.91 7.68 10.91
C GLY A 186 -9.57 6.36 10.51
N CYS A 187 -10.36 6.38 9.41
CA CYS A 187 -11.02 5.18 8.92
C CYS A 187 -10.17 4.51 7.84
N GLU A 188 -10.11 3.19 7.85
CA GLU A 188 -9.41 2.45 6.80
C GLU A 188 -10.04 2.74 5.43
N PRO A 189 -9.22 3.17 4.45
CA PRO A 189 -9.72 3.43 3.11
C PRO A 189 -10.18 2.15 2.42
N PRO A 190 -11.21 2.22 1.58
CA PRO A 190 -11.63 1.09 0.79
C PRO A 190 -10.51 0.64 -0.17
N VAL A 191 -10.35 -0.67 -0.30
CA VAL A 191 -9.41 -1.25 -1.26
C VAL A 191 -9.98 -1.14 -2.67
N ASP A 192 -9.15 -0.74 -3.63
CA ASP A 192 -9.55 -0.73 -5.04
C ASP A 192 -9.55 -2.16 -5.60
N GLU A 193 -10.73 -2.74 -5.72
CA GLU A 193 -10.95 -4.10 -6.19
C GLU A 193 -11.13 -4.22 -7.71
N ARG A 194 -11.04 -3.12 -8.44
CA ARG A 194 -11.28 -3.09 -9.88
C ARG A 194 -10.22 -3.88 -10.65
N CYS A 195 -10.67 -4.81 -11.46
CA CYS A 195 -9.81 -5.58 -12.37
C CYS A 195 -9.53 -4.84 -13.69
N ASP A 196 -10.44 -4.00 -14.13
CA ASP A 196 -10.26 -3.16 -15.32
C ASP A 196 -10.61 -1.70 -15.03
N THR A 197 -9.58 -0.91 -14.77
CA THR A 197 -9.70 0.53 -14.48
C THR A 197 -10.13 1.35 -15.69
N CYS A 198 -10.18 0.76 -16.88
CA CYS A 198 -10.66 1.43 -18.09
C CYS A 198 -12.18 1.36 -18.24
N CYS A 199 -12.77 0.21 -17.91
CA CYS A 199 -14.20 -0.04 -18.08
C CYS A 199 -15.02 0.32 -16.83
N GLU A 200 -14.41 0.22 -15.66
CA GLU A 200 -15.07 0.50 -14.40
C GLU A 200 -14.87 1.96 -13.97
N PRO A 201 -15.91 2.65 -13.50
CA PRO A 201 -15.78 4.01 -13.02
C PRO A 201 -14.86 4.10 -11.81
N CYS A 202 -14.17 5.23 -11.67
CA CYS A 202 -13.41 5.54 -10.47
C CYS A 202 -14.36 5.99 -9.36
N GLU A 203 -14.36 5.28 -8.24
CA GLU A 203 -15.19 5.63 -7.08
C GLU A 203 -14.44 6.49 -6.06
N HIS A 204 -13.11 6.36 -6.02
CA HIS A 204 -12.25 7.01 -5.03
C HIS A 204 -11.04 7.63 -5.71
N THR A 205 -11.02 8.97 -5.77
CA THR A 205 -9.95 9.76 -6.41
C THR A 205 -8.74 9.97 -5.52
N VAL A 206 -8.84 9.68 -4.22
CA VAL A 206 -7.76 9.86 -3.26
C VAL A 206 -6.65 8.83 -3.49
N LEU A 207 -5.44 9.33 -3.65
CA LEU A 207 -4.23 8.51 -3.69
C LEU A 207 -3.62 8.42 -2.29
N TRP A 208 -3.78 7.26 -1.66
CA TRP A 208 -3.23 7.02 -0.33
C TRP A 208 -1.72 6.88 -0.39
N LEU A 209 -1.02 7.59 0.50
CA LEU A 209 0.43 7.67 0.54
C LEU A 209 1.04 6.92 1.72
N ALA A 210 0.39 7.00 2.88
CA ALA A 210 0.86 6.32 4.08
C ALA A 210 -0.28 6.03 5.06
N ARG A 211 -0.10 4.95 5.82
CA ARG A 211 -0.77 4.68 7.09
C ARG A 211 0.21 5.00 8.21
N ILE A 212 -0.26 5.66 9.26
CA ILE A 212 0.53 5.97 10.45
C ILE A 212 -0.13 5.27 11.62
N ASP A 213 0.59 4.36 12.25
CA ASP A 213 0.12 3.62 13.42
C ASP A 213 0.67 4.22 14.71
N CYS A 214 0.05 3.87 15.84
CA CYS A 214 0.47 4.31 17.19
C CYS A 214 0.62 5.84 17.30
N VAL A 215 -0.34 6.58 16.77
CA VAL A 215 -0.31 8.04 16.79
C VAL A 215 -0.57 8.53 18.21
N ASP A 216 0.45 9.15 18.82
CA ASP A 216 0.29 9.99 20.01
C ASP A 216 0.23 11.45 19.58
N TRP A 217 -0.86 12.14 19.91
CA TRP A 217 -1.10 13.53 19.49
C TRP A 217 -0.11 14.52 20.08
N TYR A 218 0.54 14.17 21.18
CA TYR A 218 1.46 15.03 21.93
C TYR A 218 2.94 14.73 21.63
N GLU A 219 3.22 13.60 20.98
CA GLU A 219 4.56 13.20 20.58
C GLU A 219 4.80 13.38 19.07
N PRO A 220 6.04 13.62 18.63
CA PRO A 220 6.39 13.59 17.22
C PRO A 220 6.17 12.20 16.62
N VAL A 221 5.65 12.15 15.40
CA VAL A 221 5.53 10.89 14.66
C VAL A 221 6.90 10.30 14.41
N ARG A 222 7.07 9.01 14.70
CA ARG A 222 8.33 8.28 14.46
C ARG A 222 8.32 7.65 13.07
N ARG A 223 9.50 7.50 12.47
CA ARG A 223 9.63 6.94 11.11
C ARG A 223 9.09 5.51 11.00
N ASN A 224 9.30 4.68 12.01
CA ASN A 224 8.82 3.30 12.08
C ASN A 224 7.30 3.17 12.19
N HIS A 225 6.59 4.23 12.58
CA HIS A 225 5.11 4.27 12.60
C HIS A 225 4.51 4.61 11.23
N ILE A 226 5.33 5.02 10.25
CA ILE A 226 4.88 5.44 8.92
C ILE A 226 5.02 4.28 7.94
N HIS A 227 3.90 3.75 7.47
CA HIS A 227 3.81 2.63 6.53
C HIS A 227 3.38 3.13 5.16
N MET A 228 4.28 3.04 4.20
CA MET A 228 4.02 3.43 2.81
C MET A 228 3.59 2.27 1.92
N ASN A 229 3.33 1.09 2.48
CA ASN A 229 2.83 -0.08 1.75
C ASN A 229 1.42 0.09 1.17
N VAL A 230 0.67 1.07 1.67
CA VAL A 230 -0.66 1.45 1.16
C VAL A 230 -0.58 2.22 -0.16
N ARG A 231 0.62 2.67 -0.56
CA ARG A 231 0.82 3.43 -1.81
C ARG A 231 0.64 2.52 -3.02
N ARG A 232 -0.27 2.91 -3.88
CA ARG A 232 -0.35 2.29 -5.20
C ARG A 232 0.77 2.87 -6.09
N PRO A 233 1.72 2.07 -6.61
CA PRO A 233 2.66 2.55 -7.62
C PRO A 233 1.92 2.81 -8.93
N PHE A 234 2.50 3.71 -9.73
CA PHE A 234 1.93 4.03 -11.03
C PHE A 234 1.98 2.83 -11.98
N GLY A 235 0.86 2.52 -12.57
CA GLY A 235 0.74 1.46 -13.56
C GLY A 235 -0.70 1.01 -13.76
N ARG A 236 -0.97 0.43 -14.94
CA ARG A 236 -2.30 -0.11 -15.25
C ARG A 236 -2.57 -1.41 -14.51
N HIS A 237 -1.58 -2.28 -14.52
CA HIS A 237 -1.66 -3.61 -13.91
C HIS A 237 -0.48 -3.81 -12.98
N LEU A 238 -0.77 -3.90 -11.71
CA LEU A 238 0.22 -4.29 -10.72
C LEU A 238 0.08 -5.78 -10.48
N PRO A 239 1.16 -6.55 -10.67
CA PRO A 239 1.11 -7.97 -10.34
C PRO A 239 0.98 -8.16 -8.83
N THR A 240 0.21 -9.15 -8.44
CA THR A 240 0.22 -9.66 -7.07
C THR A 240 1.57 -10.35 -6.82
N VAL A 241 2.23 -10.01 -5.73
CA VAL A 241 3.58 -10.51 -5.37
C VAL A 241 3.57 -11.16 -3.98
N ILE A 242 4.57 -11.98 -3.69
CA ILE A 242 4.79 -12.53 -2.35
C ILE A 242 5.46 -11.45 -1.49
N THR A 243 4.82 -11.10 -0.38
CA THR A 243 5.26 -10.04 0.55
C THR A 243 5.82 -10.57 1.86
N GLY A 244 5.61 -11.85 2.17
CA GLY A 244 6.09 -12.43 3.43
C GLY A 244 6.11 -13.95 3.42
N ILE A 245 7.03 -14.51 4.22
CA ILE A 245 7.17 -15.95 4.51
C ILE A 245 7.45 -16.13 6.00
N ASN A 246 7.07 -17.27 6.59
CA ASN A 246 7.29 -17.51 8.02
C ASN A 246 8.58 -18.28 8.35
N TRP A 247 9.45 -18.49 7.38
CA TRP A 247 10.77 -19.13 7.58
C TRP A 247 11.91 -18.22 7.13
N ILE A 248 13.08 -18.41 7.71
CA ILE A 248 14.27 -17.64 7.34
C ILE A 248 15.03 -18.37 6.25
N HIS A 249 15.17 -17.73 5.09
CA HIS A 249 15.93 -18.27 3.97
C HIS A 249 17.39 -18.56 4.35
N GLY A 250 17.85 -19.77 4.05
CA GLY A 250 19.23 -20.20 4.31
C GLY A 250 19.55 -20.44 5.79
N HIS A 251 18.58 -20.35 6.69
CA HIS A 251 18.79 -20.63 8.12
C HIS A 251 18.98 -22.12 8.41
N THR A 252 19.60 -22.42 9.52
CA THR A 252 19.75 -23.79 10.03
C THR A 252 18.83 -23.98 11.23
N TYR A 253 17.79 -24.80 11.06
CA TYR A 253 16.84 -25.18 12.09
C TYR A 253 17.24 -26.51 12.76
N THR A 254 16.90 -26.67 14.00
CA THR A 254 16.93 -28.02 14.62
C THR A 254 15.83 -28.90 13.98
N ILE A 255 15.98 -30.21 14.11
CA ILE A 255 14.96 -31.16 13.57
C ILE A 255 13.58 -30.86 14.14
N ASP A 256 13.45 -30.50 15.40
CA ASP A 256 12.18 -30.24 16.05
C ASP A 256 11.59 -28.88 15.58
N GLU A 257 12.41 -27.82 15.45
CA GLU A 257 11.98 -26.54 14.87
C GLU A 257 11.53 -26.71 13.41
N ALA A 258 12.27 -27.48 12.61
CA ALA A 258 11.90 -27.76 11.22
C ALA A 258 10.57 -28.54 11.12
N LYS A 259 10.33 -29.49 12.02
CA LYS A 259 9.06 -30.22 12.10
C LYS A 259 7.89 -29.30 12.49
N ASN A 260 8.11 -28.41 13.47
CA ASN A 260 7.11 -27.41 13.84
C ASN A 260 6.79 -26.48 12.68
N LEU A 261 7.84 -25.97 12.01
CA LEU A 261 7.70 -25.12 10.83
C LEU A 261 6.94 -25.81 9.69
N LEU A 262 7.13 -27.12 9.50
CA LEU A 262 6.45 -27.91 8.47
C LEU A 262 5.08 -28.42 8.91
N GLY A 263 4.67 -28.19 10.16
CA GLY A 263 3.34 -28.50 10.66
C GLY A 263 3.11 -29.99 11.01
N THR A 264 4.18 -30.72 11.38
CA THR A 264 4.07 -32.14 11.78
C THR A 264 3.84 -32.37 13.25
N LEU A 265 4.26 -31.43 14.11
CA LEU A 265 4.18 -31.56 15.58
C LEU A 265 3.11 -30.67 16.19
N ASP A 266 2.72 -29.58 15.50
CA ASP A 266 1.78 -28.59 15.99
C ASP A 266 0.64 -28.40 14.97
N GLU A 267 -0.59 -28.36 15.46
CA GLU A 267 -1.77 -28.07 14.62
C GLU A 267 -1.71 -26.66 14.03
N ASP A 268 -1.02 -25.74 14.69
CA ASP A 268 -0.78 -24.37 14.20
C ASP A 268 0.45 -24.24 13.29
N GLY A 269 1.27 -25.30 13.13
CA GLY A 269 2.43 -25.33 12.26
C GLY A 269 2.09 -25.30 10.78
N GLY A 270 3.11 -25.05 9.96
CA GLY A 270 3.03 -25.02 8.50
C GLY A 270 3.76 -23.84 7.89
N LEU A 271 4.12 -23.97 6.62
CA LEU A 271 4.73 -22.90 5.85
C LEU A 271 3.66 -21.86 5.47
N VAL A 272 3.86 -20.62 5.86
CA VAL A 272 2.94 -19.51 5.54
C VAL A 272 3.58 -18.62 4.49
N VAL A 273 2.81 -18.30 3.46
CA VAL A 273 3.17 -17.34 2.41
C VAL A 273 2.07 -16.29 2.31
N ARG A 274 2.46 -15.02 2.33
CA ARG A 274 1.57 -13.86 2.26
C ARG A 274 1.74 -13.10 0.96
N PHE A 275 0.64 -12.59 0.42
CA PHE A 275 0.58 -11.87 -0.83
C PHE A 275 0.26 -10.38 -0.64
N SER A 276 0.57 -9.58 -1.65
CA SER A 276 0.26 -8.14 -1.69
C SER A 276 -1.23 -7.83 -1.96
N ALA A 277 -1.95 -8.79 -2.52
CA ALA A 277 -3.37 -8.67 -2.84
C ALA A 277 -4.02 -10.06 -2.80
N ASP A 278 -5.33 -10.10 -2.92
CA ASP A 278 -6.13 -11.31 -2.87
C ASP A 278 -5.80 -12.31 -3.97
N VAL A 279 -5.59 -13.54 -3.58
CA VAL A 279 -5.37 -14.72 -4.43
C VAL A 279 -6.59 -15.63 -4.35
N ARG A 280 -6.99 -16.21 -5.46
CA ARG A 280 -8.12 -17.13 -5.54
C ARG A 280 -7.83 -18.44 -4.82
N SER A 281 -8.65 -18.76 -3.83
CA SER A 281 -8.52 -19.99 -3.01
C SER A 281 -8.63 -21.26 -3.84
N ASP A 282 -9.43 -21.25 -4.93
CA ASP A 282 -9.57 -22.40 -5.83
C ASP A 282 -8.31 -22.73 -6.64
N THR A 283 -7.32 -21.84 -6.65
CA THR A 283 -6.01 -22.06 -7.28
C THR A 283 -4.97 -22.67 -6.33
N LEU A 284 -5.24 -22.76 -5.03
CA LEU A 284 -4.43 -23.44 -4.04
C LEU A 284 -4.57 -24.97 -4.18
N ARG A 285 -3.86 -25.54 -5.14
CA ARG A 285 -3.97 -26.96 -5.51
C ARG A 285 -2.65 -27.69 -5.33
N PRO A 286 -2.68 -29.04 -5.23
CA PRO A 286 -1.46 -29.84 -5.24
C PRO A 286 -0.58 -29.49 -6.44
N GLY A 287 0.74 -29.32 -6.18
CA GLY A 287 1.71 -28.92 -7.20
C GLY A 287 2.04 -27.42 -7.23
N VAL A 288 1.29 -26.57 -6.54
CA VAL A 288 1.66 -25.16 -6.32
C VAL A 288 2.87 -25.06 -5.40
N VAL A 289 2.85 -25.80 -4.30
CA VAL A 289 4.00 -25.91 -3.37
C VAL A 289 4.67 -27.25 -3.55
N GLU A 290 5.99 -27.24 -3.72
CA GLU A 290 6.84 -28.41 -3.78
C GLU A 290 7.93 -28.33 -2.71
N LEU A 291 8.03 -29.37 -1.89
CA LEU A 291 9.06 -29.50 -0.86
C LEU A 291 10.00 -30.62 -1.27
N GLN A 292 11.26 -30.27 -1.55
CA GLN A 292 12.30 -31.22 -1.91
C GLN A 292 13.33 -31.31 -0.77
N VAL A 293 13.60 -32.51 -0.31
CA VAL A 293 14.66 -32.76 0.68
C VAL A 293 15.88 -33.31 -0.04
N ILE A 294 17.00 -32.63 0.17
CA ILE A 294 18.32 -33.10 -0.25
C ILE A 294 19.02 -33.58 1.00
N GLU A 295 19.29 -34.91 1.08
CA GLU A 295 19.90 -35.54 2.25
C GLU A 295 21.32 -35.08 2.48
N GLY A 296 21.66 -34.84 3.74
CA GLY A 296 22.95 -34.32 4.18
C GLY A 296 24.10 -35.32 4.14
N GLY A 297 24.09 -36.26 3.19
CA GLY A 297 25.18 -37.22 3.01
C GLY A 297 26.47 -36.59 2.49
N SER A 298 27.61 -36.98 3.01
CA SER A 298 28.91 -36.63 2.44
C SER A 298 29.18 -37.43 1.17
N GLY A 299 29.28 -36.77 0.02
CA GLY A 299 29.76 -37.38 -1.22
C GLY A 299 28.68 -37.70 -2.25
N ARG A 300 28.99 -38.67 -3.16
CA ARG A 300 28.19 -39.00 -4.36
C ARG A 300 26.85 -39.66 -4.10
N ASN A 301 26.47 -39.90 -2.85
CA ASN A 301 25.30 -40.69 -2.46
C ASN A 301 24.21 -39.84 -1.77
N ALA A 302 24.26 -38.52 -1.89
CA ALA A 302 23.16 -37.68 -1.41
C ALA A 302 21.89 -38.01 -2.22
N SER A 303 20.89 -38.53 -1.56
CA SER A 303 19.61 -38.83 -2.14
C SER A 303 18.73 -37.59 -2.09
N THR A 304 17.72 -37.55 -2.93
CA THR A 304 16.74 -36.46 -3.02
C THR A 304 15.38 -37.08 -3.05
N TRP A 305 14.50 -36.56 -2.20
CA TRP A 305 13.10 -37.01 -2.15
C TRP A 305 12.15 -35.82 -1.96
N TYR A 306 10.88 -36.04 -2.17
CA TYR A 306 9.85 -35.01 -2.09
C TYR A 306 8.92 -35.26 -0.92
N MET A 307 8.63 -34.21 -0.18
CA MET A 307 7.60 -34.22 0.86
C MET A 307 6.25 -33.95 0.24
N GLY A 308 5.28 -34.81 0.52
CA GLY A 308 3.87 -34.51 0.27
C GLY A 308 3.33 -33.50 1.29
N GLY A 309 2.36 -32.71 0.88
CA GLY A 309 1.71 -31.77 1.78
C GLY A 309 0.33 -31.36 1.28
N THR A 310 -0.37 -30.60 2.12
CA THR A 310 -1.71 -30.07 1.82
C THR A 310 -1.79 -28.62 2.31
N PHE A 311 -2.65 -27.86 1.64
CA PHE A 311 -3.05 -26.56 2.15
C PHE A 311 -3.95 -26.76 3.37
N ALA A 312 -3.60 -26.07 4.47
CA ALA A 312 -4.48 -25.97 5.62
C ALA A 312 -5.46 -24.84 5.35
N ASP A 313 -6.74 -25.14 5.47
CA ASP A 313 -7.77 -24.13 5.38
C ASP A 313 -7.59 -23.15 6.53
N PRO A 314 -7.49 -21.84 6.27
CA PRO A 314 -7.33 -20.86 7.34
C PRO A 314 -8.54 -20.81 8.28
N ASP A 315 -9.75 -21.22 7.83
CA ASP A 315 -10.97 -21.26 8.64
C ASP A 315 -11.94 -22.37 8.18
N LEU A 316 -11.68 -23.59 8.64
CA LEU A 316 -12.64 -24.70 8.50
C LEU A 316 -13.95 -24.48 9.31
N GLU A 317 -14.03 -23.42 10.10
CA GLU A 317 -15.20 -23.08 10.90
C GLU A 317 -16.18 -22.13 10.21
N SER A 318 -15.81 -21.49 9.09
CA SER A 318 -16.75 -20.70 8.30
C SER A 318 -17.43 -21.58 7.25
N GLU A 319 -18.76 -21.64 7.27
CA GLU A 319 -19.58 -22.33 6.26
C GLU A 319 -19.51 -21.64 4.87
N GLU A 320 -18.90 -20.48 4.78
CA GLU A 320 -18.58 -19.77 3.55
C GLU A 320 -17.10 -19.97 3.23
N CYS A 321 -16.81 -20.80 2.23
CA CYS A 321 -15.46 -20.89 1.66
C CYS A 321 -15.10 -19.50 1.11
N ASP A 322 -14.16 -18.82 1.73
CA ASP A 322 -13.65 -17.57 1.21
C ASP A 322 -13.09 -17.80 -0.19
N GLU A 323 -13.70 -17.15 -1.17
CA GLU A 323 -13.28 -17.26 -2.57
C GLU A 323 -11.87 -16.73 -2.79
N PHE A 324 -11.39 -15.86 -1.87
CA PHE A 324 -10.11 -15.19 -1.92
C PHE A 324 -9.37 -15.24 -0.58
N THR A 325 -8.03 -15.24 -0.65
CA THR A 325 -7.17 -15.17 0.53
C THR A 325 -5.93 -14.34 0.25
N GLN A 326 -5.38 -13.65 1.26
CA GLN A 326 -4.10 -12.94 1.16
C GLN A 326 -2.93 -13.77 1.70
N GLU A 327 -3.19 -14.93 2.27
CA GLU A 327 -2.14 -15.87 2.70
C GLU A 327 -2.59 -17.30 2.56
N PHE A 328 -1.64 -18.21 2.44
CA PHE A 328 -1.90 -19.64 2.59
C PHE A 328 -0.96 -20.26 3.62
N ARG A 329 -1.41 -21.36 4.18
CA ARG A 329 -0.62 -22.24 5.04
C ARG A 329 -0.52 -23.62 4.39
N TYR A 330 0.71 -24.12 4.25
CA TYR A 330 0.98 -25.45 3.67
C TYR A 330 1.62 -26.36 4.70
N ARG A 331 1.03 -27.52 4.96
CA ARG A 331 1.50 -28.51 5.94
C ARG A 331 1.97 -29.76 5.25
N GLN A 332 3.09 -30.32 5.70
CA GLN A 332 3.56 -31.60 5.21
C GLN A 332 2.68 -32.74 5.74
N THR A 333 2.50 -33.78 4.90
CA THR A 333 1.74 -35.01 5.22
C THR A 333 2.59 -36.27 5.17
N THR A 334 3.87 -36.13 4.82
CA THR A 334 4.80 -37.26 4.68
C THR A 334 5.20 -37.78 6.05
N ARG A 335 5.31 -39.11 6.18
CA ARG A 335 5.72 -39.77 7.43
C ARG A 335 7.24 -39.84 7.59
N GLU A 336 8.01 -39.56 6.55
CA GLU A 336 9.46 -39.54 6.60
C GLU A 336 9.97 -38.42 7.48
N THR A 337 11.07 -38.69 8.19
CA THR A 337 11.65 -37.75 9.15
C THR A 337 12.91 -37.10 8.60
N LEU A 338 13.04 -35.81 8.83
CA LEU A 338 14.28 -35.08 8.55
C LEU A 338 15.44 -35.59 9.41
N GLN A 339 16.63 -35.53 8.85
CA GLN A 339 17.88 -35.95 9.46
C GLN A 339 18.89 -34.81 9.56
N ASP A 340 19.95 -35.03 10.32
CA ASP A 340 21.06 -34.09 10.43
C ASP A 340 21.73 -33.85 9.07
N GLY A 341 21.91 -32.60 8.71
CA GLY A 341 22.52 -32.19 7.45
C GLY A 341 21.57 -32.08 6.26
N ASP A 342 20.29 -32.39 6.42
CA ASP A 342 19.29 -32.25 5.35
C ASP A 342 19.11 -30.78 4.96
N ARG A 343 18.83 -30.59 3.68
CA ARG A 343 18.38 -29.30 3.13
C ARG A 343 16.96 -29.46 2.62
N VAL A 344 16.06 -28.58 3.05
CA VAL A 344 14.70 -28.50 2.54
C VAL A 344 14.63 -27.35 1.54
N LEU A 345 14.40 -27.67 0.28
CA LEU A 345 14.12 -26.71 -0.78
C LEU A 345 12.61 -26.53 -0.91
N ILE A 346 12.18 -25.27 -0.86
CA ILE A 346 10.78 -24.87 -0.96
C ILE A 346 10.61 -24.16 -2.28
N THR A 347 9.72 -24.68 -3.11
CA THR A 347 9.39 -24.10 -4.41
C THR A 347 7.91 -23.76 -4.43
N VAL A 348 7.57 -22.48 -4.67
CA VAL A 348 6.19 -22.05 -4.91
C VAL A 348 6.04 -21.67 -6.37
N ARG A 349 5.23 -22.43 -7.12
CA ARG A 349 4.92 -22.17 -8.54
C ARG A 349 3.84 -21.09 -8.63
N ALA A 350 4.25 -19.86 -8.54
CA ALA A 350 3.37 -18.69 -8.53
C ALA A 350 2.57 -18.54 -9.83
N ALA A 351 3.07 -19.09 -10.94
CA ALA A 351 2.34 -19.13 -12.21
C ALA A 351 0.99 -19.89 -12.15
N PHE A 352 0.79 -20.76 -11.15
CA PHE A 352 -0.48 -21.48 -10.95
C PHE A 352 -1.42 -20.79 -9.96
N LEU A 353 -0.95 -19.76 -9.26
CA LEU A 353 -1.75 -18.93 -8.37
C LEU A 353 -2.31 -17.76 -9.17
N LEU A 354 -3.61 -17.56 -9.10
CA LEU A 354 -4.27 -16.45 -9.77
C LEU A 354 -4.76 -15.44 -8.73
N ASP A 355 -4.56 -14.18 -9.03
CA ASP A 355 -5.14 -13.09 -8.26
C ASP A 355 -6.65 -12.93 -8.53
N ARG A 356 -7.31 -12.00 -7.84
CA ARG A 356 -8.74 -11.66 -8.03
C ARG A 356 -9.07 -11.39 -9.50
N CYS A 357 -8.14 -10.85 -10.25
CA CYS A 357 -8.29 -10.51 -11.67
C CYS A 357 -7.89 -11.64 -12.63
N CYS A 358 -7.78 -12.87 -12.14
CA CYS A 358 -7.35 -14.04 -12.90
C CYS A 358 -5.97 -13.89 -13.58
N ARG A 359 -5.05 -13.14 -12.97
CA ARG A 359 -3.67 -12.98 -13.44
C ARG A 359 -2.74 -13.79 -12.56
N PRO A 360 -1.67 -14.40 -13.13
CA PRO A 360 -0.70 -15.12 -12.35
C PRO A 360 0.02 -14.22 -11.34
N VAL A 361 0.24 -14.74 -10.13
CA VAL A 361 1.09 -14.10 -9.13
C VAL A 361 2.53 -14.01 -9.65
N ASP A 362 3.18 -12.87 -9.48
CA ASP A 362 4.59 -12.69 -9.83
C ASP A 362 5.48 -13.17 -8.69
N GLY A 363 5.91 -14.43 -8.78
CA GLY A 363 6.67 -15.12 -7.76
C GLY A 363 8.17 -15.09 -7.92
N THR A 364 8.69 -14.55 -9.02
CA THR A 364 10.12 -14.61 -9.35
C THR A 364 10.99 -14.09 -8.22
N HIS A 365 11.59 -14.98 -7.46
CA HIS A 365 12.51 -14.61 -6.38
C HIS A 365 13.25 -15.80 -5.78
N VAL A 366 14.38 -15.49 -5.11
CA VAL A 366 15.05 -16.38 -4.16
C VAL A 366 14.93 -15.77 -2.77
N GLY A 367 14.27 -16.45 -1.86
CA GLY A 367 13.68 -16.06 -0.58
C GLY A 367 14.35 -15.06 0.36
N GLY A 368 15.61 -14.70 0.17
CA GLY A 368 16.41 -13.96 1.17
C GLY A 368 16.05 -12.49 1.40
N ARG A 369 15.13 -11.92 0.64
CA ARG A 369 14.72 -10.50 0.80
C ARG A 369 13.26 -10.32 1.18
N VAL A 370 12.49 -11.38 1.23
CA VAL A 370 11.08 -11.33 1.62
C VAL A 370 10.99 -11.26 3.15
N PRO A 371 10.17 -10.36 3.73
CA PRO A 371 10.02 -10.23 5.16
C PRO A 371 9.58 -11.51 5.86
N LEU A 372 10.07 -11.72 7.08
CA LEU A 372 9.69 -12.83 7.93
C LEU A 372 8.32 -12.55 8.57
N ILE A 373 7.36 -13.44 8.36
CA ILE A 373 6.09 -13.46 9.08
C ILE A 373 6.31 -14.24 10.39
N ARG A 374 6.01 -13.63 11.52
CA ARG A 374 6.02 -14.30 12.81
C ARG A 374 4.61 -14.77 13.15
N THR A 375 4.45 -16.07 13.34
CA THR A 375 3.17 -16.66 13.78
C THR A 375 2.83 -16.19 15.18
N GLY A 376 1.62 -15.66 15.35
CA GLY A 376 1.10 -15.26 16.67
C GLY A 376 1.27 -13.80 17.01
N SER A 377 1.94 -13.01 16.18
CA SER A 377 1.95 -11.57 16.30
C SER A 377 1.47 -10.93 15.00
N THR A 378 0.54 -10.02 15.08
CA THR A 378 0.57 -8.85 14.20
C THR A 378 2.03 -8.38 14.22
N LEU A 379 2.63 -8.11 13.05
CA LEU A 379 4.03 -7.80 12.75
C LEU A 379 4.77 -6.82 13.71
N SER A 380 4.26 -6.55 14.87
CA SER A 380 4.65 -5.48 15.79
C SER A 380 5.29 -5.91 17.11
N ALA A 381 5.37 -7.20 17.47
CA ALA A 381 5.49 -7.48 18.91
C ALA A 381 6.81 -8.04 19.43
N GLU A 382 7.84 -8.38 18.65
CA GLU A 382 8.98 -9.11 19.22
C GLU A 382 10.40 -8.63 18.92
N HIS A 383 10.60 -7.43 18.43
CA HIS A 383 11.92 -6.79 18.56
C HIS A 383 11.85 -5.81 19.73
N GLY A 384 12.30 -6.24 20.88
CA GLY A 384 12.33 -5.60 22.19
C GLY A 384 12.62 -4.11 22.27
N GLY A 385 11.74 -3.31 21.75
CA GLY A 385 11.69 -1.88 21.78
C GLY A 385 10.28 -1.46 21.40
N ASP A 386 9.86 -0.30 21.80
CA ASP A 386 8.57 0.35 21.54
C ASP A 386 8.23 0.56 20.04
N ASP A 387 8.80 -0.22 19.13
CA ASP A 387 8.67 -0.06 17.71
C ASP A 387 7.50 -0.89 17.19
N CYS A 388 6.39 -0.25 16.91
CA CYS A 388 5.17 -0.87 16.39
C CYS A 388 5.35 -1.61 15.07
N CYS A 389 6.40 -1.34 14.29
CA CYS A 389 6.49 -1.85 12.92
C CYS A 389 7.90 -1.92 12.36
N ASP A 390 8.45 -3.11 12.31
CA ASP A 390 9.75 -3.43 11.66
C ASP A 390 9.62 -3.75 10.15
N LEU A 391 8.51 -3.41 9.52
CA LEU A 391 8.36 -3.66 8.08
C LEU A 391 9.05 -2.58 7.27
N PRO A 392 9.77 -2.97 6.20
CA PRO A 392 10.25 -2.00 5.24
C PRO A 392 9.08 -1.19 4.69
N PRO A 393 9.27 0.10 4.45
CA PRO A 393 8.21 1.07 4.21
C PRO A 393 7.48 0.94 2.87
N SER A 394 7.55 -0.18 2.20
CA SER A 394 6.72 -0.46 1.02
C SER A 394 6.70 -1.94 0.71
N GLY A 395 5.53 -2.51 0.49
CA GLY A 395 5.37 -3.86 -0.06
C GLY A 395 5.83 -3.98 -1.52
N ILE A 396 6.45 -2.95 -2.08
CA ILE A 396 6.90 -2.91 -3.48
C ILE A 396 8.35 -2.48 -3.50
N GLY A 397 9.20 -3.35 -4.03
CA GLY A 397 10.63 -3.08 -4.11
C GLY A 397 11.47 -4.30 -3.78
N PRO A 398 12.68 -4.12 -3.27
CA PRO A 398 13.64 -5.22 -3.03
C PRO A 398 13.20 -6.24 -1.95
N TRP A 399 12.09 -6.00 -1.29
CA TRP A 399 11.57 -6.81 -0.19
C TRP A 399 10.36 -7.69 -0.58
N THR A 400 10.02 -7.77 -1.85
CA THR A 400 8.96 -8.63 -2.37
C THR A 400 9.50 -9.56 -3.45
N SER A 401 8.73 -10.58 -3.81
CA SER A 401 8.97 -11.28 -5.06
C SER A 401 8.64 -10.38 -6.26
N GLY A 402 8.95 -10.84 -7.44
CA GLY A 402 8.46 -10.27 -8.69
C GLY A 402 9.47 -9.50 -9.51
N THR A 403 9.19 -9.48 -10.81
CA THR A 403 9.94 -8.76 -11.84
C THR A 403 9.06 -7.77 -12.61
N GLY A 404 7.77 -7.68 -12.26
CA GLY A 404 6.77 -6.90 -12.97
C GLY A 404 6.00 -7.69 -14.03
N ALA A 405 6.31 -8.98 -14.21
CA ALA A 405 5.59 -9.89 -15.09
C ALA A 405 5.09 -11.09 -14.28
N GLY A 406 3.79 -11.31 -14.27
CA GLY A 406 3.19 -12.42 -13.53
C GLY A 406 3.70 -13.78 -13.95
N GLY A 407 3.82 -14.68 -13.01
CA GLY A 407 4.26 -16.06 -13.22
C GLY A 407 5.54 -16.40 -12.50
N ASP A 408 6.26 -17.38 -13.05
CA ASP A 408 7.52 -17.90 -12.53
C ASP A 408 7.44 -18.59 -11.14
N VAL A 409 8.59 -18.72 -10.50
CA VAL A 409 8.77 -19.56 -9.32
C VAL A 409 9.46 -18.76 -8.22
N PHE A 410 8.94 -18.92 -7.02
CA PHE A 410 9.59 -18.49 -5.80
C PHE A 410 10.35 -19.67 -5.22
N GLU A 411 11.64 -19.49 -4.96
CA GLU A 411 12.50 -20.52 -4.38
C GLU A 411 13.10 -20.06 -3.05
N SER A 412 13.12 -20.96 -2.08
CA SER A 412 13.75 -20.73 -0.79
C SER A 412 14.22 -22.06 -0.23
N TRP A 413 15.13 -22.04 0.75
CA TRP A 413 15.58 -23.24 1.43
C TRP A 413 16.00 -22.94 2.86
N PHE A 414 16.05 -24.00 3.65
CA PHE A 414 16.67 -24.00 4.96
C PHE A 414 17.45 -25.30 5.18
N PHE A 415 18.32 -25.31 6.16
CA PHE A 415 19.13 -26.47 6.56
C PHE A 415 18.58 -27.05 7.85
N VAL A 416 18.80 -28.34 8.04
CA VAL A 416 18.40 -29.08 9.25
C VAL A 416 19.63 -29.60 9.98
N LYS A 417 19.60 -29.47 11.29
CA LYS A 417 20.68 -29.94 12.17
C LYS A 417 20.07 -30.63 13.39
N GLU A 418 20.76 -31.68 13.89
CA GLU A 418 20.28 -32.42 15.06
C GLU A 418 20.28 -31.55 16.32
N ARG A 419 21.28 -30.71 16.51
CA ARG A 419 21.40 -29.67 17.58
C ARG A 419 22.37 -28.56 17.17
#